data_0e24dffaf68de57aa8725b9ba018292b
#
_entry.id   0e24dffaf68de57aa8725b9ba018292b
#
_cell.length_a   1.000
_cell.length_b   1.000
_cell.length_c   1.000
_cell.angle_alpha   90.00
_cell.angle_beta   90.00
_cell.angle_gamma   90.00
#
_symmetry.space_group_name_H-M   'P 1'
#
loop_
_entity.id
_entity.type
_entity.pdbx_description
1 polymer ?
#
loop_
_entity_poly.entity_id
_entity_poly.type
_entity_poly.pdbx_seq_one_letter_code
_entity_poly.pdbx_strand_id
1 'polypeptide(L)'
;MILTVTLNAAIDKRYVVDDFKVGEVNRVRECTYVPGGKGLNVSKPASIYGAEVVATGFVGGHAGNYIEAALKPFGIKSAFYHVDAESRSCINIWDEVNHVQTEFLEPGFTLTEADFEGFEKKFRQLVKDASVVAMSGSVPKGLDGSAYQRLVKIVKDAGKPVILDTSGKLLEEGIKAAPTLIKPNIDEIRMLTGKHCDDINDIIEAAKAIHAGGVEIVAVSLGADGSLAVGKGGIFRAVVPKIDAVNTVGCGDSMIAGFALGLSEGLSLEETLRRASAISAAAAMREETGFFVMEDMEDLLPKIEIRRL
;
A
#
# COMPACT_ATOMS: atom_id res chain seq x y z
N MET A 1 11.28 -8.31 -11.52
CA MET A 1 10.93 -8.27 -10.07
C MET A 1 10.10 -7.05 -9.73
N ILE A 2 9.24 -7.14 -8.71
CA ILE A 2 8.50 -6.00 -8.15
C ILE A 2 9.36 -5.39 -7.04
N LEU A 3 9.59 -4.07 -7.09
CA LEU A 3 10.28 -3.32 -6.04
C LEU A 3 9.26 -2.57 -5.20
N THR A 4 9.16 -2.89 -3.90
CA THR A 4 8.26 -2.21 -2.98
C THR A 4 9.04 -1.25 -2.07
N VAL A 5 8.51 -0.05 -1.84
CA VAL A 5 9.17 0.99 -1.03
C VAL A 5 8.32 1.30 0.18
N THR A 6 8.91 1.15 1.38
CA THR A 6 8.34 1.52 2.67
C THR A 6 9.29 2.46 3.38
N LEU A 7 9.09 3.77 3.22
CA LEU A 7 10.04 4.74 3.79
C LEU A 7 10.00 4.79 5.32
N ASN A 8 8.89 4.39 5.94
CA ASN A 8 8.68 4.41 7.39
C ASN A 8 8.17 3.05 7.89
N ALA A 9 8.98 2.00 7.68
CA ALA A 9 8.67 0.64 8.09
C ALA A 9 8.47 0.53 9.62
N ALA A 10 7.63 -0.40 10.04
CA ALA A 10 7.27 -0.60 11.44
C ALA A 10 7.26 -2.08 11.82
N ILE A 11 7.28 -2.36 13.12
CA ILE A 11 6.72 -3.61 13.64
C ILE A 11 5.26 -3.34 14.00
N ASP A 12 4.32 -3.96 13.30
CA ASP A 12 2.90 -3.92 13.67
C ASP A 12 2.66 -4.96 14.78
N LYS A 13 2.21 -4.48 15.94
CA LYS A 13 1.95 -5.27 17.15
C LYS A 13 0.46 -5.30 17.39
N ARG A 14 -0.16 -6.48 17.31
CA ARG A 14 -1.57 -6.66 17.68
C ARG A 14 -1.62 -7.24 19.09
N TYR A 15 -2.31 -6.54 19.99
CA TYR A 15 -2.60 -6.96 21.36
C TYR A 15 -4.08 -7.26 21.49
N VAL A 16 -4.41 -8.44 22.00
CA VAL A 16 -5.79 -8.78 22.37
C VAL A 16 -5.93 -8.65 23.87
N VAL A 17 -6.88 -7.84 24.30
CA VAL A 17 -7.20 -7.61 25.71
C VAL A 17 -8.69 -7.84 25.97
N ASP A 18 -9.02 -8.20 27.18
CA ASP A 18 -10.40 -8.28 27.65
C ASP A 18 -10.72 -6.99 28.42
N ASP A 19 -11.69 -6.21 27.92
CA ASP A 19 -12.19 -4.98 28.54
C ASP A 19 -11.08 -3.92 28.80
N PHE A 20 -10.58 -3.31 27.72
CA PHE A 20 -9.50 -2.31 27.78
C PHE A 20 -9.89 -1.09 28.61
N LYS A 21 -9.08 -0.77 29.62
CA LYS A 21 -9.34 0.34 30.56
C LYS A 21 -8.24 1.37 30.56
N VAL A 22 -8.61 2.61 30.29
CA VAL A 22 -7.70 3.75 30.37
C VAL A 22 -7.37 4.04 31.83
N GLY A 23 -6.06 4.22 32.13
CA GLY A 23 -5.58 4.53 33.49
C GLY A 23 -5.36 3.30 34.38
N GLU A 24 -5.59 2.09 33.87
CA GLU A 24 -5.37 0.84 34.60
C GLU A 24 -4.30 -0.03 33.95
N VAL A 25 -3.89 -1.08 34.66
CA VAL A 25 -2.99 -2.12 34.11
C VAL A 25 -3.82 -3.08 33.27
N ASN A 26 -3.64 -3.04 31.96
CA ASN A 26 -4.26 -3.99 31.04
C ASN A 26 -3.31 -5.17 30.80
N ARG A 27 -3.80 -6.40 30.95
CA ARG A 27 -3.03 -7.60 30.66
C ARG A 27 -3.37 -8.12 29.27
N VAL A 28 -2.33 -8.22 28.43
CA VAL A 28 -2.48 -8.73 27.07
C VAL A 28 -2.67 -10.24 27.11
N ARG A 29 -3.74 -10.75 26.49
CA ARG A 29 -4.02 -12.18 26.37
C ARG A 29 -3.21 -12.81 25.24
N GLU A 30 -3.15 -12.12 24.12
CA GLU A 30 -2.43 -12.55 22.93
C GLU A 30 -1.65 -11.40 22.34
N CYS A 31 -0.46 -11.68 21.82
CA CYS A 31 0.40 -10.69 21.21
C CYS A 31 1.02 -11.23 19.92
N THR A 32 0.77 -10.53 18.81
CA THR A 32 1.33 -10.88 17.49
C THR A 32 2.19 -9.73 16.99
N TYR A 33 3.35 -10.05 16.43
CA TYR A 33 4.28 -9.11 15.80
C TYR A 33 4.44 -9.47 14.33
N VAL A 34 4.23 -8.51 13.45
CA VAL A 34 4.43 -8.69 12.01
C VAL A 34 5.22 -7.52 11.41
N PRO A 35 5.99 -7.75 10.35
CA PRO A 35 6.59 -6.64 9.61
C PRO A 35 5.49 -5.81 8.97
N GLY A 36 5.48 -4.52 9.26
CA GLY A 36 4.41 -3.61 8.90
C GLY A 36 4.86 -2.35 8.18
N GLY A 37 3.87 -1.56 7.83
CA GLY A 37 3.96 -0.43 6.93
C GLY A 37 3.42 -0.77 5.55
N LYS A 38 2.70 0.17 4.93
CA LYS A 38 1.90 -0.07 3.71
C LYS A 38 2.69 -0.76 2.59
N GLY A 39 3.93 -0.37 2.31
CA GLY A 39 4.72 -1.02 1.27
C GLY A 39 5.07 -2.47 1.58
N LEU A 40 5.24 -2.85 2.86
CA LEU A 40 5.42 -4.26 3.26
C LEU A 40 4.11 -5.03 3.14
N ASN A 41 2.97 -4.38 3.41
CA ASN A 41 1.66 -4.97 3.17
C ASN A 41 1.38 -5.18 1.67
N VAL A 42 2.01 -4.41 0.77
CA VAL A 42 2.02 -4.66 -0.67
C VAL A 42 2.94 -5.83 -1.04
N SER A 43 4.09 -5.94 -0.37
CA SER A 43 5.10 -6.97 -0.67
C SER A 43 4.57 -8.38 -0.47
N LYS A 44 3.83 -8.61 0.62
CA LYS A 44 3.32 -9.94 0.98
C LYS A 44 2.36 -10.51 -0.08
N PRO A 45 1.27 -9.81 -0.46
CA PRO A 45 0.35 -10.32 -1.49
C PRO A 45 1.04 -10.52 -2.85
N ALA A 46 1.95 -9.62 -3.23
CA ALA A 46 2.70 -9.80 -4.48
C ALA A 46 3.56 -11.08 -4.46
N SER A 47 4.19 -11.37 -3.31
CA SER A 47 4.98 -12.59 -3.15
C SER A 47 4.13 -13.85 -3.07
N ILE A 48 2.99 -13.83 -2.35
CA ILE A 48 2.03 -14.94 -2.28
C ILE A 48 1.52 -15.29 -3.68
N TYR A 49 1.27 -14.28 -4.52
CA TYR A 49 0.90 -14.50 -5.93
C TYR A 49 2.00 -15.16 -6.77
N GLY A 50 3.24 -15.20 -6.28
CA GLY A 50 4.38 -15.83 -6.94
C GLY A 50 5.36 -14.86 -7.63
N ALA A 51 5.22 -13.55 -7.44
CA ALA A 51 6.18 -12.58 -7.98
C ALA A 51 7.49 -12.58 -7.19
N GLU A 52 8.60 -12.34 -7.88
CA GLU A 52 9.86 -11.98 -7.23
C GLU A 52 9.73 -10.56 -6.67
N VAL A 53 9.84 -10.42 -5.34
CA VAL A 53 9.70 -9.15 -4.63
C VAL A 53 10.98 -8.77 -3.93
N VAL A 54 11.36 -7.51 -4.07
CA VAL A 54 12.40 -6.86 -3.27
C VAL A 54 11.77 -5.72 -2.49
N ALA A 55 11.89 -5.74 -1.16
CA ALA A 55 11.43 -4.67 -0.28
C ALA A 55 12.59 -3.74 0.07
N THR A 56 12.35 -2.43 -0.02
CA THR A 56 13.32 -1.38 0.32
C THR A 56 12.67 -0.21 1.06
N GLY A 57 13.49 0.69 1.55
CA GLY A 57 13.11 1.85 2.36
C GLY A 57 14.13 2.04 3.47
N PHE A 58 13.69 2.49 4.64
CA PHE A 58 14.57 2.68 5.78
C PHE A 58 14.20 1.73 6.92
N VAL A 59 15.22 1.15 7.54
CA VAL A 59 15.11 0.39 8.79
C VAL A 59 16.32 0.70 9.66
N GLY A 60 16.22 0.41 10.97
CA GLY A 60 17.35 0.52 11.87
C GLY A 60 17.09 -0.15 13.21
N GLY A 61 18.16 -0.40 13.95
CA GLY A 61 18.13 -1.03 15.25
C GLY A 61 17.66 -2.48 15.25
N HIS A 62 17.22 -2.94 16.41
CA HIS A 62 16.71 -4.32 16.61
C HIS A 62 15.40 -4.55 15.86
N ALA A 63 14.52 -3.56 15.84
CA ALA A 63 13.25 -3.65 15.12
C ALA A 63 13.47 -3.74 13.59
N GLY A 64 14.47 -3.03 13.05
CA GLY A 64 14.85 -3.16 11.64
C GLY A 64 15.33 -4.57 11.30
N ASN A 65 16.19 -5.15 12.13
CA ASN A 65 16.64 -6.53 11.94
C ASN A 65 15.49 -7.54 12.03
N TYR A 66 14.53 -7.32 12.94
CA TYR A 66 13.34 -8.14 13.03
C TYR A 66 12.49 -8.04 11.75
N ILE A 67 12.25 -6.82 11.24
CA ILE A 67 11.48 -6.61 10.00
C ILE A 67 12.10 -7.41 8.85
N GLU A 68 13.42 -7.29 8.63
CA GLU A 68 14.10 -8.01 7.54
C GLU A 68 14.05 -9.53 7.73
N ALA A 69 14.21 -10.03 8.96
CA ALA A 69 14.11 -11.45 9.26
C ALA A 69 12.71 -12.00 9.00
N ALA A 70 11.68 -11.24 9.37
CA ALA A 70 10.27 -11.62 9.22
C ALA A 70 9.76 -11.60 7.77
N LEU A 71 10.48 -11.01 6.83
CA LEU A 71 10.17 -11.06 5.38
C LEU A 71 10.64 -12.36 4.71
N LYS A 72 11.64 -13.05 5.29
CA LYS A 72 12.24 -14.26 4.69
C LYS A 72 11.26 -15.41 4.47
N PRO A 73 10.34 -15.73 5.43
CA PRO A 73 9.36 -16.79 5.23
C PRO A 73 8.43 -16.56 4.02
N PHE A 74 8.23 -15.31 3.64
CA PHE A 74 7.44 -14.94 2.45
C PHE A 74 8.27 -14.95 1.16
N GLY A 75 9.55 -15.31 1.20
CA GLY A 75 10.44 -15.26 0.03
C GLY A 75 10.79 -13.84 -0.44
N ILE A 76 10.46 -12.81 0.35
CA ILE A 76 10.72 -11.41 0.03
C ILE A 76 12.18 -11.09 0.34
N LYS A 77 12.92 -10.60 -0.67
CA LYS A 77 14.30 -10.13 -0.49
C LYS A 77 14.28 -8.74 0.15
N SER A 78 15.10 -8.51 1.18
CA SER A 78 15.27 -7.20 1.81
C SER A 78 16.46 -6.46 1.21
N ALA A 79 16.28 -5.16 0.92
CA ALA A 79 17.32 -4.27 0.43
C ALA A 79 17.19 -2.87 1.07
N PHE A 80 16.94 -2.82 2.38
CA PHE A 80 16.74 -1.58 3.11
C PHE A 80 18.03 -0.77 3.28
N TYR A 81 17.86 0.55 3.39
CA TYR A 81 18.90 1.46 3.86
C TYR A 81 18.85 1.50 5.39
N HIS A 82 19.97 1.16 6.04
CA HIS A 82 20.05 1.13 7.49
C HIS A 82 20.45 2.51 8.03
N VAL A 83 19.70 2.96 9.04
CA VAL A 83 19.99 4.18 9.80
C VAL A 83 20.39 3.86 11.23
N ASP A 84 21.16 4.75 11.86
CA ASP A 84 21.57 4.61 13.26
C ASP A 84 20.44 5.12 14.20
N ALA A 85 19.29 4.46 14.10
CA ALA A 85 18.11 4.73 14.90
C ALA A 85 17.20 3.51 14.91
N GLU A 86 16.29 3.40 15.89
CA GLU A 86 15.36 2.28 16.01
C GLU A 86 14.16 2.46 15.06
N SER A 87 13.77 1.42 14.33
CA SER A 87 12.51 1.40 13.58
C SER A 87 11.32 1.44 14.54
N ARG A 88 10.25 2.08 14.11
CA ARG A 88 9.05 2.31 14.92
C ARG A 88 8.22 1.05 15.13
N SER A 89 7.34 1.10 16.13
CA SER A 89 6.24 0.17 16.32
C SER A 89 4.90 0.85 16.05
N CYS A 90 3.94 0.07 15.55
CA CYS A 90 2.53 0.46 15.51
C CYS A 90 1.77 -0.55 16.36
N ILE A 91 1.09 -0.10 17.41
CA ILE A 91 0.40 -0.98 18.34
C ILE A 91 -1.09 -0.88 18.06
N ASN A 92 -1.71 -2.01 17.81
CA ASN A 92 -3.15 -2.16 17.65
C ASN A 92 -3.66 -2.98 18.84
N ILE A 93 -4.53 -2.39 19.64
CA ILE A 93 -5.18 -3.03 20.78
C ILE A 93 -6.60 -3.40 20.35
N TRP A 94 -6.89 -4.70 20.31
CA TRP A 94 -8.22 -5.23 20.10
C TRP A 94 -8.85 -5.56 21.45
N ASP A 95 -9.95 -4.88 21.77
CA ASP A 95 -10.77 -5.16 22.95
C ASP A 95 -11.85 -6.18 22.60
N GLU A 96 -11.69 -7.39 23.11
CA GLU A 96 -12.56 -8.52 22.80
C GLU A 96 -13.98 -8.37 23.36
N VAL A 97 -14.12 -7.69 24.49
CA VAL A 97 -15.43 -7.51 25.17
C VAL A 97 -16.24 -6.40 24.51
N ASN A 98 -15.58 -5.28 24.19
CA ASN A 98 -16.28 -4.12 23.67
C ASN A 98 -16.27 -4.07 22.12
N HIS A 99 -15.53 -4.98 21.45
CA HIS A 99 -15.33 -5.02 20.00
C HIS A 99 -14.82 -3.68 19.43
N VAL A 100 -13.87 -3.08 20.15
CA VAL A 100 -13.25 -1.79 19.80
C VAL A 100 -11.77 -1.95 19.54
N GLN A 101 -11.29 -1.26 18.51
CA GLN A 101 -9.88 -1.18 18.19
C GLN A 101 -9.31 0.17 18.58
N THR A 102 -8.13 0.16 19.23
CA THR A 102 -7.36 1.36 19.57
C THR A 102 -5.95 1.25 19.01
N GLU A 103 -5.49 2.30 18.33
CA GLU A 103 -4.18 2.29 17.67
C GLU A 103 -3.24 3.34 18.27
N PHE A 104 -1.97 2.95 18.44
CA PHE A 104 -0.86 3.82 18.77
C PHE A 104 0.18 3.76 17.65
N LEU A 105 0.31 4.85 16.91
CA LEU A 105 1.21 4.94 15.76
C LEU A 105 2.42 5.79 16.13
N GLU A 106 3.57 5.15 16.32
CA GLU A 106 4.82 5.88 16.54
C GLU A 106 5.23 6.64 15.28
N PRO A 107 5.81 7.84 15.42
CA PRO A 107 6.21 8.66 14.26
C PRO A 107 7.40 8.09 13.50
N GLY A 108 8.19 7.20 14.11
CA GLY A 108 9.45 6.70 13.57
C GLY A 108 10.64 7.63 13.85
N PHE A 109 11.77 7.28 13.27
CA PHE A 109 13.01 8.03 13.40
C PHE A 109 12.98 9.37 12.63
N THR A 110 13.98 10.22 12.87
CA THR A 110 14.20 11.44 12.09
C THR A 110 15.35 11.21 11.14
N LEU A 111 15.12 11.46 9.85
CA LEU A 111 16.15 11.36 8.81
C LEU A 111 16.79 12.73 8.53
N THR A 112 18.05 12.68 8.16
CA THR A 112 18.77 13.82 7.56
C THR A 112 18.67 13.77 6.02
N GLU A 113 18.97 14.90 5.36
CA GLU A 113 19.09 14.90 3.90
C GLU A 113 20.18 13.93 3.41
N ALA A 114 21.27 13.78 4.16
CA ALA A 114 22.34 12.83 3.82
C ALA A 114 21.87 11.36 3.85
N ASP A 115 21.01 10.99 4.79
CA ASP A 115 20.38 9.66 4.83
C ASP A 115 19.52 9.44 3.59
N PHE A 116 18.73 10.44 3.21
CA PHE A 116 17.87 10.33 2.04
C PHE A 116 18.67 10.26 0.73
N GLU A 117 19.72 11.08 0.58
CA GLU A 117 20.63 10.98 -0.56
C GLU A 117 21.36 9.63 -0.64
N GLY A 118 21.74 9.07 0.52
CA GLY A 118 22.32 7.74 0.63
C GLY A 118 21.33 6.66 0.14
N PHE A 119 20.08 6.76 0.57
CA PHE A 119 19.00 5.89 0.08
C PHE A 119 18.76 6.06 -1.42
N GLU A 120 18.69 7.29 -1.95
CA GLU A 120 18.49 7.52 -3.38
C GLU A 120 19.57 6.84 -4.25
N LYS A 121 20.84 6.86 -3.81
CA LYS A 121 21.93 6.16 -4.51
C LYS A 121 21.68 4.66 -4.58
N LYS A 122 21.28 4.04 -3.48
CA LYS A 122 20.90 2.62 -3.42
C LYS A 122 19.66 2.35 -4.26
N PHE A 123 18.63 3.18 -4.14
CA PHE A 123 17.37 3.05 -4.85
C PHE A 123 17.54 3.08 -6.36
N ARG A 124 18.37 3.99 -6.89
CA ARG A 124 18.71 4.04 -8.33
C ARG A 124 19.29 2.72 -8.86
N GLN A 125 20.02 1.96 -8.04
CA GLN A 125 20.53 0.65 -8.46
C GLN A 125 19.39 -0.38 -8.50
N LEU A 126 18.54 -0.41 -7.46
CA LEU A 126 17.42 -1.36 -7.37
C LEU A 126 16.39 -1.15 -8.49
N VAL A 127 16.12 0.08 -8.87
CA VAL A 127 15.15 0.44 -9.93
C VAL A 127 15.55 -0.13 -11.28
N LYS A 128 16.86 -0.29 -11.59
CA LYS A 128 17.32 -0.84 -12.87
C LYS A 128 16.74 -2.23 -13.16
N ASP A 129 16.67 -3.07 -12.12
CA ASP A 129 16.23 -4.46 -12.23
C ASP A 129 14.71 -4.62 -11.98
N ALA A 130 14.03 -3.54 -11.60
CA ALA A 130 12.60 -3.56 -11.36
C ALA A 130 11.80 -3.59 -12.67
N SER A 131 10.72 -4.38 -12.70
CA SER A 131 9.68 -4.30 -13.73
C SER A 131 8.64 -3.23 -13.39
N VAL A 132 8.40 -3.02 -12.09
CA VAL A 132 7.51 -1.99 -11.53
C VAL A 132 7.98 -1.62 -10.13
N VAL A 133 7.73 -0.38 -9.72
CA VAL A 133 8.00 0.11 -8.36
C VAL A 133 6.69 0.53 -7.70
N ALA A 134 6.40 -0.03 -6.51
CA ALA A 134 5.26 0.37 -5.69
C ALA A 134 5.76 1.08 -4.42
N MET A 135 5.39 2.34 -4.27
CA MET A 135 5.76 3.18 -3.12
C MET A 135 4.52 3.43 -2.28
N SER A 136 4.56 3.08 -0.99
CA SER A 136 3.36 3.21 -0.16
C SER A 136 3.68 3.67 1.26
N GLY A 137 2.76 4.46 1.83
CA GLY A 137 2.75 4.84 3.23
C GLY A 137 3.28 6.23 3.53
N SER A 138 3.56 6.47 4.81
CA SER A 138 4.10 7.73 5.32
C SER A 138 5.62 7.82 5.14
N VAL A 139 6.14 9.01 5.33
CA VAL A 139 7.59 9.27 5.40
C VAL A 139 8.00 9.50 6.86
N PRO A 140 9.25 9.19 7.25
CA PRO A 140 9.81 9.56 8.55
C PRO A 140 9.91 11.06 8.73
N LYS A 141 10.09 11.53 9.97
CA LYS A 141 10.42 12.92 10.26
C LYS A 141 11.70 13.35 9.53
N GLY A 142 11.79 14.62 9.17
CA GLY A 142 12.90 15.18 8.38
C GLY A 142 12.72 15.08 6.87
N LEU A 143 11.76 14.26 6.40
CA LEU A 143 11.32 14.23 5.01
C LEU A 143 9.92 14.87 4.87
N ASP A 144 9.65 15.40 3.69
CA ASP A 144 8.36 15.99 3.33
C ASP A 144 7.81 15.39 2.03
N GLY A 145 6.78 16.00 1.45
CA GLY A 145 6.16 15.56 0.20
C GLY A 145 7.11 15.46 -0.98
N SER A 146 8.22 16.20 -0.98
CA SER A 146 9.22 16.16 -2.06
C SER A 146 9.95 14.81 -2.13
N ALA A 147 10.00 14.06 -1.03
CA ALA A 147 10.63 12.75 -0.99
C ALA A 147 10.02 11.79 -2.02
N TYR A 148 8.70 11.66 -2.04
CA TYR A 148 8.03 10.82 -3.05
C TYR A 148 8.17 11.39 -4.45
N GLN A 149 8.10 12.72 -4.62
CA GLN A 149 8.32 13.36 -5.92
C GLN A 149 9.70 13.01 -6.50
N ARG A 150 10.76 13.09 -5.67
CA ARG A 150 12.13 12.72 -6.07
C ARG A 150 12.23 11.26 -6.47
N LEU A 151 11.64 10.34 -5.68
CA LEU A 151 11.68 8.91 -5.97
C LEU A 151 10.87 8.54 -7.21
N VAL A 152 9.67 9.09 -7.40
CA VAL A 152 8.86 8.91 -8.62
C VAL A 152 9.66 9.34 -9.85
N LYS A 153 10.34 10.50 -9.78
CA LYS A 153 11.20 10.98 -10.86
C LYS A 153 12.32 9.98 -11.19
N ILE A 154 13.00 9.43 -10.17
CA ILE A 154 14.05 8.42 -10.38
C ILE A 154 13.52 7.22 -11.15
N VAL A 155 12.33 6.73 -10.81
CA VAL A 155 11.72 5.55 -11.47
C VAL A 155 11.33 5.89 -12.91
N LYS A 156 10.71 7.05 -13.13
CA LYS A 156 10.32 7.51 -14.46
C LYS A 156 11.53 7.77 -15.38
N ASP A 157 12.59 8.36 -14.85
CA ASP A 157 13.84 8.58 -15.59
C ASP A 157 14.48 7.24 -16.02
N ALA A 158 14.22 6.15 -15.28
CA ALA A 158 14.62 4.79 -15.65
C ALA A 158 13.63 4.09 -16.60
N GLY A 159 12.57 4.75 -17.03
CA GLY A 159 11.54 4.21 -17.92
C GLY A 159 10.68 3.10 -17.30
N LYS A 160 10.54 3.08 -15.97
CA LYS A 160 9.79 2.04 -15.25
C LYS A 160 8.44 2.56 -14.76
N PRO A 161 7.40 1.69 -14.74
CA PRO A 161 6.12 2.02 -14.10
C PRO A 161 6.31 2.26 -12.61
N VAL A 162 5.59 3.26 -12.07
CA VAL A 162 5.61 3.60 -10.65
C VAL A 162 4.20 3.78 -10.10
N ILE A 163 3.91 3.08 -9.01
CA ILE A 163 2.68 3.20 -8.25
C ILE A 163 2.98 4.04 -7.01
N LEU A 164 2.14 5.02 -6.70
CA LEU A 164 2.22 5.83 -5.48
C LEU A 164 0.91 5.71 -4.69
N ASP A 165 0.98 5.14 -3.48
CA ASP A 165 -0.13 5.02 -2.54
C ASP A 165 0.22 5.68 -1.20
N THR A 166 -0.08 6.96 -1.09
CA THR A 166 0.11 7.76 0.11
C THR A 166 -1.05 8.75 0.24
N SER A 167 -1.07 9.59 1.27
CA SER A 167 -2.20 10.47 1.57
C SER A 167 -1.78 11.90 1.85
N GLY A 168 -2.75 12.82 1.83
CA GLY A 168 -2.60 14.24 2.18
C GLY A 168 -1.52 14.92 1.34
N LYS A 169 -0.71 15.77 1.97
CA LYS A 169 0.35 16.53 1.30
C LYS A 169 1.39 15.67 0.58
N LEU A 170 1.64 14.44 1.07
CA LEU A 170 2.58 13.53 0.42
C LEU A 170 2.07 13.11 -0.97
N LEU A 171 0.75 12.86 -1.07
CA LEU A 171 0.11 12.54 -2.34
C LEU A 171 0.03 13.76 -3.25
N GLU A 172 -0.37 14.92 -2.73
CA GLU A 172 -0.43 16.18 -3.49
C GLU A 172 0.92 16.55 -4.13
N GLU A 173 2.01 16.39 -3.39
CA GLU A 173 3.36 16.65 -3.92
C GLU A 173 3.83 15.52 -4.86
N GLY A 174 3.56 14.27 -4.49
CA GLY A 174 3.99 13.11 -5.27
C GLY A 174 3.37 13.05 -6.67
N ILE A 175 2.10 13.43 -6.83
CA ILE A 175 1.41 13.44 -8.13
C ILE A 175 2.01 14.44 -9.13
N LYS A 176 2.71 15.49 -8.65
CA LYS A 176 3.39 16.46 -9.52
C LYS A 176 4.50 15.82 -10.37
N ALA A 177 5.03 14.67 -9.94
CA ALA A 177 5.97 13.88 -10.73
C ALA A 177 5.27 12.93 -11.72
N ALA A 178 3.95 12.98 -11.82
CA ALA A 178 3.11 12.18 -12.71
C ALA A 178 3.42 10.66 -12.62
N PRO A 179 3.16 10.00 -11.48
CA PRO A 179 3.33 8.56 -11.36
C PRO A 179 2.44 7.80 -12.36
N THR A 180 2.81 6.56 -12.67
CA THR A 180 2.01 5.71 -13.57
C THR A 180 0.63 5.43 -12.97
N LEU A 181 0.57 5.13 -11.66
CA LEU A 181 -0.69 4.83 -10.98
C LEU A 181 -0.72 5.45 -9.59
N ILE A 182 -1.89 6.00 -9.23
CA ILE A 182 -2.26 6.30 -7.85
C ILE A 182 -3.56 5.60 -7.48
N LYS A 183 -3.76 5.34 -6.17
CA LYS A 183 -4.99 4.71 -5.69
C LYS A 183 -5.61 5.49 -4.52
N PRO A 184 -6.22 6.66 -4.73
CA PRO A 184 -6.96 7.36 -3.69
C PRO A 184 -8.24 6.61 -3.31
N ASN A 185 -8.67 6.78 -2.06
CA ASN A 185 -10.04 6.54 -1.65
C ASN A 185 -10.92 7.78 -1.92
N ILE A 186 -12.23 7.71 -1.60
CA ILE A 186 -13.17 8.81 -1.85
C ILE A 186 -12.77 10.09 -1.11
N ASP A 187 -12.30 9.98 0.12
CA ASP A 187 -11.90 11.16 0.91
C ASP A 187 -10.62 11.79 0.38
N GLU A 188 -9.67 10.97 -0.03
CA GLU A 188 -8.42 11.44 -0.64
C GLU A 188 -8.67 12.13 -1.98
N ILE A 189 -9.57 11.59 -2.82
CA ILE A 189 -9.88 12.23 -4.11
C ILE A 189 -10.65 13.54 -3.93
N ARG A 190 -11.52 13.65 -2.90
CA ARG A 190 -12.16 14.90 -2.49
C ARG A 190 -11.12 15.95 -2.09
N MET A 191 -10.16 15.56 -1.24
CA MET A 191 -9.09 16.48 -0.81
C MET A 191 -8.22 16.94 -1.98
N LEU A 192 -7.84 16.03 -2.89
CA LEU A 192 -6.99 16.34 -4.04
C LEU A 192 -7.64 17.28 -5.05
N THR A 193 -8.95 17.17 -5.25
CA THR A 193 -9.65 17.89 -6.32
C THR A 193 -10.48 19.06 -5.82
N GLY A 194 -10.77 19.12 -4.53
CA GLY A 194 -11.73 20.07 -3.94
C GLY A 194 -13.18 19.86 -4.40
N LYS A 195 -13.47 18.76 -5.11
CA LYS A 195 -14.80 18.42 -5.64
C LYS A 195 -15.61 17.62 -4.63
N HIS A 196 -16.91 17.79 -4.64
CA HIS A 196 -17.82 16.83 -4.04
C HIS A 196 -17.73 15.51 -4.81
N CYS A 197 -17.82 14.40 -4.10
CA CYS A 197 -17.80 13.05 -4.68
C CYS A 197 -18.99 12.28 -4.07
N ASP A 198 -20.20 12.77 -4.32
CA ASP A 198 -21.41 12.25 -3.69
C ASP A 198 -22.00 11.09 -4.49
N ASP A 199 -21.69 11.02 -5.77
CA ASP A 199 -22.07 9.92 -6.65
C ASP A 199 -20.88 9.42 -7.51
N ILE A 200 -21.12 8.35 -8.25
CA ILE A 200 -20.09 7.71 -9.08
C ILE A 200 -19.61 8.62 -10.22
N ASN A 201 -20.47 9.51 -10.73
CA ASN A 201 -20.11 10.41 -11.83
C ASN A 201 -19.17 11.51 -11.34
N ASP A 202 -19.40 12.03 -10.14
CA ASP A 202 -18.51 12.98 -9.48
C ASP A 202 -17.12 12.38 -9.28
N ILE A 203 -17.05 11.12 -8.81
CA ILE A 203 -15.81 10.39 -8.63
C ILE A 203 -15.09 10.20 -9.97
N ILE A 204 -15.81 9.84 -11.03
CA ILE A 204 -15.27 9.71 -12.38
C ILE A 204 -14.68 11.03 -12.87
N GLU A 205 -15.40 12.15 -12.73
CA GLU A 205 -14.92 13.46 -13.17
C GLU A 205 -13.72 13.96 -12.33
N ALA A 206 -13.67 13.62 -11.05
CA ALA A 206 -12.52 13.88 -10.22
C ALA A 206 -11.29 13.05 -10.66
N ALA A 207 -11.47 11.76 -10.91
CA ALA A 207 -10.41 10.87 -11.39
C ALA A 207 -9.91 11.28 -12.79
N LYS A 208 -10.80 11.68 -13.70
CA LYS A 208 -10.43 12.22 -15.01
C LYS A 208 -9.59 13.49 -14.90
N ALA A 209 -9.93 14.39 -13.97
CA ALA A 209 -9.16 15.61 -13.77
C ALA A 209 -7.73 15.33 -13.33
N ILE A 210 -7.54 14.35 -12.43
CA ILE A 210 -6.20 13.91 -11.99
C ILE A 210 -5.46 13.23 -13.16
N HIS A 211 -6.15 12.37 -13.93
CA HIS A 211 -5.57 11.72 -15.10
C HIS A 211 -5.11 12.74 -16.16
N ALA A 212 -5.91 13.75 -16.43
CA ALA A 212 -5.56 14.85 -17.33
C ALA A 212 -4.35 15.67 -16.81
N GLY A 213 -4.12 15.69 -15.50
CA GLY A 213 -2.93 16.28 -14.85
C GLY A 213 -1.64 15.47 -15.03
N GLY A 214 -1.65 14.32 -15.72
CA GLY A 214 -0.48 13.55 -16.10
C GLY A 214 -0.33 12.18 -15.41
N VAL A 215 -1.17 11.83 -14.44
CA VAL A 215 -1.21 10.48 -13.88
C VAL A 215 -1.83 9.51 -14.89
N GLU A 216 -1.12 8.45 -15.26
CA GLU A 216 -1.55 7.55 -16.34
C GLU A 216 -2.77 6.70 -15.96
N ILE A 217 -2.87 6.26 -14.70
CA ILE A 217 -3.97 5.46 -14.16
C ILE A 217 -4.38 6.01 -12.79
N VAL A 218 -5.65 6.35 -12.64
CA VAL A 218 -6.24 6.73 -11.37
C VAL A 218 -7.21 5.63 -10.96
N ALA A 219 -6.85 4.85 -9.95
CA ALA A 219 -7.70 3.81 -9.37
C ALA A 219 -8.34 4.33 -8.09
N VAL A 220 -9.66 4.29 -7.99
CA VAL A 220 -10.37 4.76 -6.80
C VAL A 220 -11.04 3.58 -6.10
N SER A 221 -10.71 3.38 -4.82
CA SER A 221 -11.37 2.37 -3.99
C SER A 221 -12.70 2.89 -3.46
N LEU A 222 -13.77 2.07 -3.59
CA LEU A 222 -15.15 2.41 -3.21
C LEU A 222 -15.64 1.53 -2.04
N GLY A 223 -14.73 0.92 -1.29
CA GLY A 223 -15.07 0.00 -0.21
C GLY A 223 -15.82 -1.24 -0.72
N ALA A 224 -16.96 -1.54 -0.13
CA ALA A 224 -17.80 -2.67 -0.51
C ALA A 224 -18.40 -2.55 -1.94
N ASP A 225 -18.47 -1.32 -2.48
CA ASP A 225 -18.94 -1.06 -3.84
C ASP A 225 -17.90 -1.34 -4.93
N GLY A 226 -16.75 -1.88 -4.55
CA GLY A 226 -15.68 -2.29 -5.44
C GLY A 226 -14.65 -1.19 -5.73
N SER A 227 -14.35 -0.95 -7.00
CA SER A 227 -13.33 0.03 -7.40
C SER A 227 -13.58 0.58 -8.80
N LEU A 228 -12.98 1.73 -9.09
CA LEU A 228 -13.01 2.41 -10.39
C LEU A 228 -11.57 2.61 -10.86
N ALA A 229 -11.31 2.47 -12.16
CA ALA A 229 -10.03 2.86 -12.75
C ALA A 229 -10.25 3.72 -14.01
N VAL A 230 -9.54 4.84 -14.07
CA VAL A 230 -9.50 5.75 -15.21
C VAL A 230 -8.09 5.73 -15.81
N GLY A 231 -7.95 5.52 -17.10
CA GLY A 231 -6.68 5.52 -17.79
C GLY A 231 -6.83 5.50 -19.30
N LYS A 232 -5.71 5.40 -20.02
CA LYS A 232 -5.71 5.42 -21.50
C LYS A 232 -6.64 4.36 -22.14
N GLY A 233 -6.87 3.22 -21.46
CA GLY A 233 -7.76 2.15 -21.96
C GLY A 233 -9.25 2.45 -21.85
N GLY A 234 -9.63 3.47 -21.09
CA GLY A 234 -11.02 3.83 -20.79
C GLY A 234 -11.28 3.97 -19.30
N ILE A 235 -12.56 3.89 -18.94
CA ILE A 235 -13.04 3.94 -17.56
C ILE A 235 -13.66 2.58 -17.28
N PHE A 236 -13.19 1.95 -16.21
CA PHE A 236 -13.65 0.63 -15.81
C PHE A 236 -14.09 0.64 -14.35
N ARG A 237 -15.20 0.02 -14.06
CA ARG A 237 -15.68 -0.25 -12.70
C ARG A 237 -15.59 -1.75 -12.44
N ALA A 238 -14.92 -2.13 -11.35
CA ALA A 238 -14.96 -3.48 -10.84
C ALA A 238 -16.04 -3.59 -9.76
N VAL A 239 -16.94 -4.55 -9.93
CA VAL A 239 -17.94 -4.93 -8.94
C VAL A 239 -17.52 -6.24 -8.31
N VAL A 240 -17.34 -6.22 -7.00
CA VAL A 240 -16.92 -7.40 -6.23
C VAL A 240 -18.16 -8.17 -5.77
N PRO A 241 -18.19 -9.51 -5.85
CA PRO A 241 -19.29 -10.29 -5.28
C PRO A 241 -19.33 -10.09 -3.75
N LYS A 242 -20.49 -10.33 -3.16
CA LYS A 242 -20.63 -10.30 -1.70
C LYS A 242 -19.71 -11.36 -1.08
N ILE A 243 -18.87 -10.94 -0.16
CA ILE A 243 -17.94 -11.79 0.61
C ILE A 243 -18.20 -11.64 2.11
N ASP A 244 -17.80 -12.62 2.88
CA ASP A 244 -17.76 -12.53 4.34
C ASP A 244 -16.42 -11.90 4.75
N ALA A 245 -16.42 -10.56 4.84
CA ALA A 245 -15.22 -9.82 5.20
C ALA A 245 -14.91 -10.00 6.70
N VAL A 246 -13.68 -10.40 6.99
CA VAL A 246 -13.14 -10.60 8.34
C VAL A 246 -12.30 -9.39 8.77
N ASN A 247 -11.40 -8.93 7.89
CA ASN A 247 -10.54 -7.77 8.15
C ASN A 247 -10.33 -6.95 6.86
N THR A 248 -10.70 -5.68 6.90
CA THR A 248 -10.53 -4.77 5.75
C THR A 248 -9.25 -3.96 5.80
N VAL A 249 -8.47 -4.04 6.88
CA VAL A 249 -7.17 -3.37 7.00
C VAL A 249 -6.18 -4.00 6.02
N GLY A 250 -5.51 -3.16 5.22
CA GLY A 250 -4.55 -3.64 4.21
C GLY A 250 -5.17 -4.16 2.90
N CYS A 251 -6.51 -4.15 2.73
CA CYS A 251 -7.14 -4.48 1.45
C CYS A 251 -6.69 -3.51 0.34
N GLY A 252 -6.53 -2.23 0.68
CA GLY A 252 -5.97 -1.22 -0.23
C GLY A 252 -4.53 -1.55 -0.66
N ASP A 253 -3.69 -2.01 0.27
CA ASP A 253 -2.32 -2.42 0.01
C ASP A 253 -2.30 -3.70 -0.86
N SER A 254 -3.20 -4.64 -0.60
CA SER A 254 -3.39 -5.86 -1.40
C SER A 254 -3.86 -5.53 -2.83
N MET A 255 -4.71 -4.52 -2.99
CA MET A 255 -5.11 -4.00 -4.31
C MET A 255 -3.90 -3.40 -5.06
N ILE A 256 -3.02 -2.64 -4.38
CA ILE A 256 -1.77 -2.12 -4.96
C ILE A 256 -0.87 -3.27 -5.43
N ALA A 257 -0.77 -4.37 -4.68
CA ALA A 257 -0.04 -5.55 -5.12
C ALA A 257 -0.61 -6.11 -6.43
N GLY A 258 -1.92 -6.21 -6.54
CA GLY A 258 -2.60 -6.64 -7.78
C GLY A 258 -2.33 -5.71 -8.97
N PHE A 259 -2.32 -4.39 -8.75
CA PHE A 259 -1.93 -3.42 -9.79
C PHE A 259 -0.46 -3.58 -10.17
N ALA A 260 0.44 -3.77 -9.20
CA ALA A 260 1.86 -3.98 -9.46
C ALA A 260 2.10 -5.25 -10.30
N LEU A 261 1.40 -6.35 -9.98
CA LEU A 261 1.41 -7.58 -10.75
C LEU A 261 0.95 -7.35 -12.19
N GLY A 262 -0.21 -6.72 -12.38
CA GLY A 262 -0.75 -6.43 -13.72
C GLY A 262 0.17 -5.55 -14.57
N LEU A 263 0.72 -4.49 -13.98
CA LEU A 263 1.69 -3.62 -14.67
C LEU A 263 3.00 -4.34 -14.98
N SER A 264 3.49 -5.21 -14.10
CA SER A 264 4.73 -5.97 -14.32
C SER A 264 4.60 -7.00 -15.45
N GLU A 265 3.40 -7.49 -15.68
CA GLU A 265 3.06 -8.46 -16.75
C GLU A 265 2.57 -7.80 -18.03
N GLY A 266 2.36 -6.47 -18.03
CA GLY A 266 1.88 -5.73 -19.20
C GLY A 266 0.41 -6.00 -19.54
N LEU A 267 -0.41 -6.34 -18.55
CA LEU A 267 -1.84 -6.57 -18.73
C LEU A 267 -2.60 -5.30 -19.11
N SER A 268 -3.75 -5.46 -19.75
CA SER A 268 -4.70 -4.37 -19.96
C SER A 268 -5.18 -3.77 -18.63
N LEU A 269 -5.67 -2.53 -18.65
CA LEU A 269 -6.22 -1.88 -17.46
C LEU A 269 -7.41 -2.67 -16.89
N GLU A 270 -8.23 -3.24 -17.75
CA GLU A 270 -9.38 -4.08 -17.37
C GLU A 270 -8.94 -5.32 -16.61
N GLU A 271 -7.97 -6.08 -17.14
CA GLU A 271 -7.45 -7.30 -16.53
C GLU A 271 -6.71 -7.01 -15.23
N THR A 272 -5.93 -5.91 -15.21
CA THR A 272 -5.21 -5.45 -14.03
C THR A 272 -6.20 -5.08 -12.91
N LEU A 273 -7.28 -4.35 -13.23
CA LEU A 273 -8.31 -3.97 -12.25
C LEU A 273 -9.05 -5.20 -11.71
N ARG A 274 -9.37 -6.17 -12.57
CA ARG A 274 -10.01 -7.44 -12.19
C ARG A 274 -9.15 -8.18 -11.18
N ARG A 275 -7.87 -8.37 -11.48
CA ARG A 275 -6.90 -9.05 -10.60
C ARG A 275 -6.72 -8.29 -9.29
N ALA A 276 -6.52 -6.99 -9.34
CA ALA A 276 -6.35 -6.15 -8.15
C ALA A 276 -7.57 -6.24 -7.21
N SER A 277 -8.77 -6.24 -7.78
CA SER A 277 -10.01 -6.39 -7.03
C SER A 277 -10.17 -7.78 -6.42
N ALA A 278 -9.79 -8.85 -7.13
CA ALA A 278 -9.85 -10.22 -6.62
C ALA A 278 -8.88 -10.43 -5.45
N ILE A 279 -7.62 -9.96 -5.58
CA ILE A 279 -6.62 -10.05 -4.50
C ILE A 279 -7.07 -9.25 -3.28
N SER A 280 -7.59 -8.04 -3.47
CA SER A 280 -8.12 -7.20 -2.39
C SER A 280 -9.29 -7.87 -1.67
N ALA A 281 -10.22 -8.47 -2.40
CA ALA A 281 -11.37 -9.18 -1.83
C ALA A 281 -10.95 -10.45 -1.09
N ALA A 282 -10.03 -11.24 -1.64
CA ALA A 282 -9.49 -12.43 -0.98
C ALA A 282 -8.75 -12.06 0.33
N ALA A 283 -8.02 -10.92 0.34
CA ALA A 283 -7.38 -10.42 1.55
C ALA A 283 -8.39 -10.01 2.63
N ALA A 284 -9.53 -9.43 2.24
CA ALA A 284 -10.58 -9.06 3.19
C ALA A 284 -11.20 -10.26 3.93
N MET A 285 -11.10 -11.47 3.39
CA MET A 285 -11.60 -12.70 3.99
C MET A 285 -10.66 -13.30 5.06
N ARG A 286 -9.51 -12.66 5.33
CA ARG A 286 -8.47 -13.15 6.25
C ARG A 286 -8.28 -12.20 7.42
N GLU A 287 -7.87 -12.74 8.57
CA GLU A 287 -7.56 -11.93 9.76
C GLU A 287 -6.26 -11.14 9.61
N GLU A 288 -5.27 -11.72 8.92
CA GLU A 288 -3.94 -11.14 8.75
C GLU A 288 -3.92 -10.03 7.69
N THR A 289 -3.38 -8.88 8.05
CA THR A 289 -3.19 -7.77 7.12
C THR A 289 -2.18 -8.10 6.02
N GLY A 290 -2.57 -7.83 4.76
CA GLY A 290 -1.70 -8.08 3.61
C GLY A 290 -1.47 -9.57 3.33
N PHE A 291 -2.41 -10.42 3.69
CA PHE A 291 -2.36 -11.86 3.43
C PHE A 291 -3.63 -12.31 2.71
N PHE A 292 -3.51 -13.26 1.80
CA PHE A 292 -4.64 -13.95 1.17
C PHE A 292 -4.26 -15.38 0.81
N VAL A 293 -5.24 -16.21 0.51
CA VAL A 293 -5.05 -17.57 0.01
C VAL A 293 -5.32 -17.60 -1.48
N MET A 294 -4.45 -18.27 -2.25
CA MET A 294 -4.55 -18.30 -3.72
C MET A 294 -5.89 -18.87 -4.19
N GLU A 295 -6.39 -19.93 -3.55
CA GLU A 295 -7.68 -20.54 -3.90
C GLU A 295 -8.83 -19.54 -3.80
N ASP A 296 -8.86 -18.69 -2.75
CA ASP A 296 -9.90 -17.67 -2.61
C ASP A 296 -9.84 -16.64 -3.75
N MET A 297 -8.63 -16.20 -4.11
CA MET A 297 -8.43 -15.26 -5.20
C MET A 297 -8.82 -15.89 -6.56
N GLU A 298 -8.43 -17.13 -6.83
CA GLU A 298 -8.77 -17.86 -8.04
C GLU A 298 -10.29 -18.08 -8.17
N ASP A 299 -10.97 -18.37 -7.06
CA ASP A 299 -12.43 -18.48 -7.00
C ASP A 299 -13.15 -17.14 -7.21
N LEU A 300 -12.57 -16.03 -6.74
CA LEU A 300 -13.16 -14.72 -6.88
C LEU A 300 -12.89 -14.09 -8.25
N LEU A 301 -11.74 -14.35 -8.86
CA LEU A 301 -11.30 -13.72 -10.10
C LEU A 301 -12.37 -13.77 -11.22
N PRO A 302 -12.99 -14.92 -11.55
CA PRO A 302 -14.04 -15.00 -12.56
C PRO A 302 -15.36 -14.33 -12.14
N LYS A 303 -15.56 -14.07 -10.85
CA LYS A 303 -16.77 -13.45 -10.30
C LYS A 303 -16.67 -11.93 -10.22
N ILE A 304 -15.48 -11.37 -10.41
CA ILE A 304 -15.31 -9.90 -10.51
C ILE A 304 -15.89 -9.43 -11.84
N GLU A 305 -16.99 -8.70 -11.79
CA GLU A 305 -17.59 -8.09 -12.98
C GLU A 305 -16.87 -6.77 -13.30
N ILE A 306 -16.35 -6.65 -14.52
CA ILE A 306 -15.80 -5.38 -15.02
C ILE A 306 -16.79 -4.74 -15.97
N ARG A 307 -17.21 -3.52 -15.66
CA ARG A 307 -18.07 -2.68 -16.49
C ARG A 307 -17.26 -1.55 -17.08
N ARG A 308 -17.29 -1.42 -18.39
CA ARG A 308 -16.76 -0.24 -19.07
C ARG A 308 -17.82 0.87 -19.02
N LEU A 309 -17.40 2.07 -18.58
CA LEU A 309 -18.28 3.23 -18.40
C LEU A 309 -18.04 4.28 -19.49
#